data_40d1e3a525e4d7133e8a20de7b8a71eb
#
_entry.id   40d1e3a525e4d7133e8a20de7b8a71eb
#
_cell.length_a   1.000
_cell.length_b   1.000
_cell.length_c   1.000
_cell.angle_alpha   90.00
_cell.angle_beta   90.00
_cell.angle_gamma   90.00
#
_symmetry.space_group_name_H-M   'P 1'
#
loop_
_entity.id
_entity.type
_entity.pdbx_description
1 polymer ?
#
loop_
_entity_poly.entity_id
_entity_poly.type
_entity_poly.pdbx_seq_one_letter_code
_entity_poly.pdbx_strand_id
1 'polypeptide(L)'
;RLAYAVRNAFVADPEKSDVPVSHLLSDALADELASRIDVKRRRDDLGPVPQPKKSDTIYLSVVDGDGLCVSFINSVFHSFGSGITTEKTGIWLQNRGLGFSLERGHRNAIAPGKRPLHTIIPGMALKNGKPEIVFGVMGGQYQPVGHATAITNMLDYGLDPQAAIDCPRAFFNPEGLALERGVPESVKRDLEAMGHKVAWAEEPFGGGQMIQIDRKTGVLRGGSDPRKDGFAAGL
;
A
#
# COMPACT_ATOMS: atom_id res chain seq x y z
N ARG A 1 9.64 -1.07 -7.48
CA ARG A 1 10.93 -1.09 -6.75
C ARG A 1 11.64 0.25 -6.80
N LEU A 2 11.70 0.94 -7.95
CA LEU A 2 12.30 2.29 -8.04
C LEU A 2 11.69 3.26 -7.03
N ALA A 3 10.36 3.39 -6.98
CA ALA A 3 9.67 4.24 -6.01
C ALA A 3 9.95 3.82 -4.55
N TYR A 4 10.09 2.52 -4.28
CA TYR A 4 10.46 2.06 -2.92
C TYR A 4 11.90 2.42 -2.55
N ALA A 5 12.83 2.42 -3.49
CA ALA A 5 14.19 2.91 -3.23
C ALA A 5 14.16 4.39 -2.83
N VAL A 6 13.41 5.21 -3.55
CA VAL A 6 13.19 6.63 -3.22
C VAL A 6 12.51 6.78 -1.85
N ARG A 7 11.43 6.04 -1.61
CA ARG A 7 10.74 6.04 -0.31
C ARG A 7 11.71 5.74 0.83
N ASN A 8 12.50 4.69 0.70
CA ASN A 8 13.42 4.27 1.76
C ASN A 8 14.52 5.30 2.03
N ALA A 9 14.97 6.02 1.00
CA ALA A 9 16.00 7.05 1.14
C ALA A 9 15.47 8.35 1.79
N PHE A 10 14.20 8.70 1.56
CA PHE A 10 13.71 10.04 1.86
C PHE A 10 12.57 10.11 2.87
N VAL A 11 11.71 9.09 2.94
CA VAL A 11 10.51 9.17 3.81
C VAL A 11 10.88 8.91 5.26
N ALA A 12 10.58 9.90 6.10
CA ALA A 12 10.84 9.90 7.53
C ALA A 12 9.86 10.85 8.23
N ASP A 13 10.03 11.08 9.54
CA ASP A 13 9.28 12.08 10.28
C ASP A 13 9.62 13.51 9.79
N PRO A 14 8.69 14.24 9.15
CA PRO A 14 8.98 15.56 8.60
C PRO A 14 9.23 16.63 9.66
N GLU A 15 8.83 16.39 10.91
CA GLU A 15 9.13 17.32 12.02
C GLU A 15 10.57 17.19 12.53
N LYS A 16 11.23 16.08 12.21
CA LYS A 16 12.58 15.74 12.71
C LYS A 16 13.60 15.47 11.61
N SER A 17 13.17 15.51 10.35
CA SER A 17 14.03 15.23 9.20
C SER A 17 13.61 16.07 8.01
N ASP A 18 14.57 16.49 7.22
CA ASP A 18 14.29 17.14 5.94
C ASP A 18 13.75 16.10 4.95
N VAL A 19 12.43 16.13 4.72
CA VAL A 19 11.74 15.29 3.74
C VAL A 19 11.34 16.18 2.56
N PRO A 20 11.94 16.01 1.38
CA PRO A 20 11.69 16.87 0.23
C PRO A 20 10.36 16.54 -0.45
N VAL A 21 9.24 16.81 0.22
CA VAL A 21 7.89 16.42 -0.23
C VAL A 21 7.57 16.91 -1.63
N SER A 22 7.89 18.18 -1.94
CA SER A 22 7.61 18.75 -3.28
C SER A 22 8.37 18.02 -4.39
N HIS A 23 9.63 17.59 -4.12
CA HIS A 23 10.39 16.78 -5.06
C HIS A 23 9.79 15.37 -5.20
N LEU A 24 9.44 14.73 -4.07
CA LEU A 24 8.88 13.38 -4.06
C LEU A 24 7.53 13.27 -4.81
N LEU A 25 6.79 14.38 -4.88
CA LEU A 25 5.50 14.47 -5.57
C LEU A 25 5.59 15.15 -6.95
N SER A 26 6.80 15.40 -7.46
CA SER A 26 6.97 16.09 -8.75
C SER A 26 6.85 15.15 -9.94
N ASP A 27 6.30 15.66 -11.04
CA ASP A 27 6.28 14.98 -12.34
C ASP A 27 7.70 14.68 -12.82
N ALA A 28 8.65 15.57 -12.55
CA ALA A 28 10.06 15.39 -12.91
C ALA A 28 10.68 14.12 -12.29
N LEU A 29 10.38 13.83 -11.02
CA LEU A 29 10.81 12.58 -10.39
C LEU A 29 10.08 11.38 -10.99
N ALA A 30 8.78 11.49 -11.26
CA ALA A 30 8.02 10.42 -11.88
C ALA A 30 8.59 10.07 -13.27
N ASP A 31 8.88 11.07 -14.10
CA ASP A 31 9.48 10.92 -15.43
C ASP A 31 10.90 10.32 -15.35
N GLU A 32 11.73 10.79 -14.42
CA GLU A 32 13.04 10.21 -14.16
C GLU A 32 12.93 8.71 -13.84
N LEU A 33 12.07 8.36 -12.89
CA LEU A 33 11.89 6.96 -12.49
C LEU A 33 11.32 6.11 -13.63
N ALA A 34 10.39 6.65 -14.41
CA ALA A 34 9.82 5.99 -15.59
C ALA A 34 10.88 5.73 -16.66
N SER A 35 11.76 6.71 -16.93
CA SER A 35 12.86 6.58 -17.91
C SER A 35 13.84 5.45 -17.56
N ARG A 36 13.93 5.07 -16.30
CA ARG A 36 14.79 4.00 -15.80
C ARG A 36 14.17 2.61 -15.94
N ILE A 37 12.92 2.48 -16.38
CA ILE A 37 12.26 1.20 -16.61
C ILE A 37 12.69 0.63 -17.95
N ASP A 38 13.23 -0.60 -17.94
CA ASP A 38 13.46 -1.38 -19.14
C ASP A 38 12.30 -2.39 -19.30
N VAL A 39 11.49 -2.22 -20.33
CA VAL A 39 10.32 -3.06 -20.57
C VAL A 39 10.66 -4.47 -21.12
N LYS A 40 11.93 -4.70 -21.44
CA LYS A 40 12.40 -5.98 -22.04
C LYS A 40 13.19 -6.84 -21.06
N ARG A 41 13.66 -6.27 -19.97
CA ARG A 41 14.50 -7.00 -19.00
C ARG A 41 14.39 -6.43 -17.59
N ARG A 42 14.61 -7.32 -16.64
CA ARG A 42 14.73 -6.96 -15.22
C ARG A 42 15.95 -6.07 -14.96
N ARG A 43 15.82 -5.14 -14.03
CA ARG A 43 16.94 -4.41 -13.46
C ARG A 43 17.50 -5.12 -12.21
N ASP A 44 18.82 -5.17 -12.09
CA ASP A 44 19.52 -5.81 -10.96
C ASP A 44 20.06 -4.81 -9.93
N ASP A 45 20.12 -3.53 -10.28
CA ASP A 45 20.70 -2.45 -9.48
C ASP A 45 19.77 -1.87 -8.39
N LEU A 46 18.62 -2.50 -8.16
CA LEU A 46 17.67 -2.06 -7.14
C LEU A 46 17.87 -2.88 -5.86
N GLY A 47 18.24 -2.20 -4.79
CA GLY A 47 18.42 -2.79 -3.47
C GLY A 47 17.18 -3.56 -2.94
N PRO A 48 17.33 -4.32 -1.87
CA PRO A 48 16.24 -5.07 -1.26
C PRO A 48 15.19 -4.11 -0.70
N VAL A 49 13.92 -4.51 -0.78
CA VAL A 49 12.84 -3.85 -0.06
C VAL A 49 12.59 -4.63 1.23
N PRO A 50 12.61 -3.96 2.40
CA PRO A 50 12.30 -4.63 3.65
C PRO A 50 10.89 -5.22 3.60
N GLN A 51 10.79 -6.52 3.84
CA GLN A 51 9.50 -7.21 3.97
C GLN A 51 9.18 -7.37 5.45
N PRO A 52 8.07 -6.86 5.96
CA PRO A 52 7.61 -7.24 7.28
C PRO A 52 7.17 -8.70 7.25
N LYS A 53 7.57 -9.44 8.25
CA LYS A 53 6.89 -10.69 8.60
C LYS A 53 5.44 -10.31 8.94
N LYS A 54 4.46 -11.16 8.65
CA LYS A 54 3.01 -10.97 8.85
C LYS A 54 2.57 -9.66 9.52
N SER A 55 1.81 -8.84 8.81
CA SER A 55 1.30 -7.55 9.28
C SER A 55 -0.19 -7.65 9.53
N ASP A 56 -0.64 -7.31 10.74
CA ASP A 56 -2.05 -7.19 11.08
C ASP A 56 -2.48 -5.73 10.98
N THR A 57 -3.34 -5.48 10.02
CA THR A 57 -3.90 -4.17 9.73
C THR A 57 -5.33 -4.35 9.31
N ILE A 58 -6.23 -3.53 9.83
CA ILE A 58 -7.60 -3.42 9.34
C ILE A 58 -7.79 -2.06 8.65
N TYR A 59 -8.64 -2.04 7.65
CA TYR A 59 -9.08 -0.83 6.97
C TYR A 59 -10.59 -0.85 6.80
N LEU A 60 -11.22 0.30 6.98
CA LEU A 60 -12.61 0.52 6.67
C LEU A 60 -12.82 1.86 5.95
N SER A 61 -13.84 1.89 5.11
CA SER A 61 -14.37 3.10 4.48
C SER A 61 -15.85 3.26 4.79
N VAL A 62 -16.27 4.50 5.01
CA VAL A 62 -17.68 4.84 5.27
C VAL A 62 -18.02 6.09 4.47
N VAL A 63 -19.22 6.11 3.91
CA VAL A 63 -19.87 7.30 3.35
C VAL A 63 -21.27 7.35 3.91
N ASP A 64 -21.62 8.42 4.61
CA ASP A 64 -22.96 8.58 5.19
C ASP A 64 -23.94 9.29 4.24
N GLY A 65 -25.19 9.42 4.69
CA GLY A 65 -26.26 10.05 3.90
C GLY A 65 -26.03 11.56 3.62
N ASP A 66 -25.23 12.24 4.43
CA ASP A 66 -24.87 13.64 4.25
C ASP A 66 -23.62 13.81 3.37
N GLY A 67 -22.98 12.71 2.98
CA GLY A 67 -21.80 12.68 2.13
C GLY A 67 -20.49 12.86 2.90
N LEU A 68 -20.49 12.72 4.23
CA LEU A 68 -19.28 12.62 5.02
C LEU A 68 -18.56 11.31 4.69
N CYS A 69 -17.29 11.42 4.35
CA CYS A 69 -16.47 10.28 3.96
C CYS A 69 -15.40 10.01 5.01
N VAL A 70 -15.27 8.76 5.42
CA VAL A 70 -14.24 8.30 6.35
C VAL A 70 -13.39 7.22 5.68
N SER A 71 -12.07 7.43 5.68
CA SER A 71 -11.06 6.45 5.31
C SER A 71 -10.23 6.16 6.55
N PHE A 72 -10.39 4.99 7.13
CA PHE A 72 -9.83 4.67 8.44
C PHE A 72 -9.01 3.39 8.40
N ILE A 73 -7.80 3.47 8.95
CA ILE A 73 -6.90 2.34 9.05
C ILE A 73 -6.35 2.22 10.48
N ASN A 74 -6.30 1.01 11.00
CA ASN A 74 -5.77 0.70 12.32
C ASN A 74 -4.81 -0.48 12.25
N SER A 75 -3.72 -0.40 13.00
CA SER A 75 -2.67 -1.42 12.96
C SER A 75 -1.74 -1.32 14.17
N VAL A 76 -1.35 -2.45 14.70
CA VAL A 76 -0.23 -2.55 15.66
C VAL A 76 1.10 -2.92 14.98
N PHE A 77 1.13 -2.91 13.65
CA PHE A 77 2.20 -3.23 12.71
C PHE A 77 2.37 -4.73 12.50
N HIS A 78 3.17 -5.44 13.29
CA HIS A 78 3.21 -6.91 13.21
C HIS A 78 2.09 -7.52 14.06
N SER A 79 1.71 -8.77 13.75
CA SER A 79 0.74 -9.53 14.54
C SER A 79 1.08 -9.47 16.03
N PHE A 80 0.08 -9.14 16.85
CA PHE A 80 0.23 -8.91 18.29
C PHE A 80 1.18 -7.76 18.69
N GLY A 81 1.61 -6.90 17.75
CA GLY A 81 2.43 -5.72 18.03
C GLY A 81 3.69 -6.05 18.82
N SER A 82 3.87 -5.38 19.97
CA SER A 82 4.97 -5.63 20.89
C SER A 82 4.78 -6.86 21.80
N GLY A 83 3.59 -7.46 21.82
CA GLY A 83 3.20 -8.47 22.80
C GLY A 83 2.95 -7.92 24.22
N ILE A 84 2.98 -6.59 24.38
CA ILE A 84 2.78 -5.91 25.68
C ILE A 84 1.41 -5.26 25.70
N THR A 85 0.69 -5.45 26.80
CA THR A 85 -0.62 -4.84 27.08
C THR A 85 -0.51 -3.97 28.31
N THR A 86 -1.19 -2.83 28.31
CA THR A 86 -1.26 -1.97 29.49
C THR A 86 -2.17 -2.59 30.56
N GLU A 87 -1.72 -2.62 31.81
CA GLU A 87 -2.43 -3.29 32.90
C GLU A 87 -3.84 -2.71 33.17
N LYS A 88 -3.96 -1.38 33.12
CA LYS A 88 -5.21 -0.69 33.51
C LYS A 88 -6.23 -0.60 32.38
N THR A 89 -5.83 -0.52 31.13
CA THR A 89 -6.72 -0.24 30.01
C THR A 89 -6.84 -1.39 29.01
N GLY A 90 -5.98 -2.41 29.12
CA GLY A 90 -5.94 -3.52 28.17
C GLY A 90 -5.47 -3.12 26.76
N ILE A 91 -4.95 -1.90 26.58
CA ILE A 91 -4.47 -1.43 25.28
C ILE A 91 -3.22 -2.21 24.88
N TRP A 92 -3.28 -2.80 23.69
CA TRP A 92 -2.17 -3.51 23.08
C TRP A 92 -1.19 -2.52 22.45
N LEU A 93 0.09 -2.61 22.82
CA LEU A 93 1.10 -1.69 22.31
C LEU A 93 1.65 -2.15 20.97
N GLN A 94 1.68 -1.22 20.02
CA GLN A 94 2.22 -1.44 18.68
C GLN A 94 3.76 -1.61 18.71
N ASN A 95 4.34 -2.20 17.65
CA ASN A 95 5.79 -2.37 17.50
C ASN A 95 6.37 -1.63 16.29
N ARG A 96 5.83 -0.48 15.90
CA ARG A 96 6.30 0.31 14.75
C ARG A 96 7.71 0.85 14.88
N GLY A 97 8.28 0.86 16.09
CA GLY A 97 9.70 1.16 16.29
C GLY A 97 10.64 0.33 15.41
N LEU A 98 10.22 -0.87 15.00
CA LEU A 98 10.94 -1.68 14.01
C LEU A 98 11.05 -1.02 12.62
N GLY A 99 10.28 0.02 12.35
CA GLY A 99 10.35 0.80 11.12
C GLY A 99 11.52 1.77 11.07
N PHE A 100 12.21 2.04 12.17
CA PHE A 100 13.40 2.89 12.17
C PHE A 100 14.59 2.23 11.49
N SER A 101 15.47 3.06 10.91
CA SER A 101 16.81 2.64 10.51
C SER A 101 17.77 2.75 11.70
N LEU A 102 18.69 1.78 11.81
CA LEU A 102 19.81 1.85 12.76
C LEU A 102 21.08 2.45 12.13
N GLU A 103 21.03 2.77 10.85
CA GLU A 103 22.11 3.40 10.12
C GLU A 103 22.27 4.87 10.55
N ARG A 104 23.47 5.25 11.01
CA ARG A 104 23.77 6.63 11.38
C ARG A 104 23.64 7.56 10.18
N GLY A 105 22.96 8.69 10.37
CA GLY A 105 22.74 9.68 9.32
C GLY A 105 21.59 9.37 8.37
N HIS A 106 20.98 8.19 8.45
CA HIS A 106 19.77 7.89 7.69
C HIS A 106 18.61 8.79 8.14
N ARG A 107 17.83 9.34 7.19
CA ARG A 107 16.70 10.22 7.52
C ARG A 107 15.71 9.61 8.50
N ASN A 108 15.47 8.32 8.39
CA ASN A 108 14.60 7.55 9.30
C ASN A 108 15.38 6.85 10.42
N ALA A 109 16.59 7.35 10.79
CA ALA A 109 17.31 6.83 11.95
C ALA A 109 16.53 7.10 13.23
N ILE A 110 16.63 6.16 14.19
CA ILE A 110 16.01 6.30 15.51
C ILE A 110 16.59 7.53 16.25
N ALA A 111 15.69 8.33 16.83
CA ALA A 111 16.05 9.50 17.64
C ALA A 111 14.95 9.82 18.66
N PRO A 112 15.26 10.55 19.73
CA PRO A 112 14.27 10.98 20.73
C PRO A 112 13.12 11.79 20.10
N GLY A 113 11.89 11.48 20.48
CA GLY A 113 10.69 12.19 20.03
C GLY A 113 10.40 12.08 18.52
N LYS A 114 10.99 11.12 17.82
CA LYS A 114 10.84 10.90 16.39
C LYS A 114 9.88 9.75 16.11
N ARG A 115 9.03 9.93 15.09
CA ARG A 115 8.15 8.89 14.56
C ARG A 115 8.88 8.06 13.49
N PRO A 116 8.73 6.73 13.47
CA PRO A 116 9.27 5.89 12.40
C PRO A 116 8.50 6.07 11.10
N LEU A 117 9.09 5.64 9.98
CA LEU A 117 8.37 5.47 8.73
C LEU A 117 7.10 4.64 8.97
N HIS A 118 5.97 5.18 8.56
CA HIS A 118 4.66 4.54 8.66
C HIS A 118 4.29 3.80 7.37
N THR A 119 3.64 2.64 7.51
CA THR A 119 3.11 1.86 6.38
C THR A 119 1.61 2.03 6.19
N ILE A 120 0.88 2.62 7.16
CA ILE A 120 -0.57 2.83 7.07
C ILE A 120 -0.86 4.12 6.30
N ILE A 121 -1.71 4.01 5.28
CA ILE A 121 -2.01 5.07 4.31
C ILE A 121 -3.49 5.04 3.92
N PRO A 122 -4.43 5.50 4.78
CA PRO A 122 -5.83 5.62 4.36
C PRO A 122 -5.92 6.57 3.16
N GLY A 123 -6.64 6.18 2.11
CA GLY A 123 -6.71 6.91 0.85
C GLY A 123 -8.07 7.53 0.57
N MET A 124 -8.07 8.66 -0.12
CA MET A 124 -9.27 9.29 -0.68
C MET A 124 -8.89 10.00 -1.98
N ALA A 125 -9.57 9.66 -3.07
CA ALA A 125 -9.41 10.36 -4.34
C ALA A 125 -10.49 11.42 -4.46
N LEU A 126 -10.06 12.66 -4.83
CA LEU A 126 -10.94 13.79 -4.99
C LEU A 126 -11.01 14.19 -6.48
N LYS A 127 -12.20 14.57 -6.94
CA LYS A 127 -12.41 15.20 -8.22
C LYS A 127 -13.11 16.56 -8.02
N ASN A 128 -12.50 17.63 -8.51
CA ASN A 128 -13.00 18.99 -8.31
C ASN A 128 -13.26 19.32 -6.83
N GLY A 129 -12.33 18.89 -5.95
CA GLY A 129 -12.40 19.13 -4.51
C GLY A 129 -13.42 18.28 -3.74
N LYS A 130 -14.09 17.33 -4.38
CA LYS A 130 -15.08 16.45 -3.76
C LYS A 130 -14.62 15.00 -3.75
N PRO A 131 -14.85 14.22 -2.67
CA PRO A 131 -14.54 12.80 -2.65
C PRO A 131 -15.25 12.05 -3.78
N GLU A 132 -14.51 11.21 -4.51
CA GLU A 132 -15.03 10.33 -5.55
C GLU A 132 -14.78 8.87 -5.22
N ILE A 133 -13.63 8.57 -4.59
CA ILE A 133 -13.30 7.23 -4.15
C ILE A 133 -12.72 7.31 -2.74
N VAL A 134 -13.28 6.54 -1.81
CA VAL A 134 -12.73 6.29 -0.47
C VAL A 134 -12.16 4.88 -0.49
N PHE A 135 -10.86 4.74 -0.19
CA PHE A 135 -10.21 3.45 -0.41
C PHE A 135 -9.02 3.22 0.53
N GLY A 136 -8.69 1.97 0.72
CA GLY A 136 -7.47 1.56 1.36
C GLY A 136 -7.17 0.09 1.15
N VAL A 137 -5.90 -0.23 1.12
CA VAL A 137 -5.40 -1.60 1.00
C VAL A 137 -4.46 -1.86 2.15
N MET A 138 -4.80 -2.79 3.04
CA MET A 138 -3.92 -3.26 4.10
C MET A 138 -2.80 -4.14 3.55
N GLY A 139 -1.80 -4.50 4.37
CA GLY A 139 -0.74 -5.43 3.96
C GLY A 139 0.68 -4.90 4.16
N GLY A 140 0.90 -4.06 5.17
CA GLY A 140 2.23 -3.57 5.52
C GLY A 140 2.91 -2.86 4.35
N GLN A 141 4.04 -3.40 3.92
CA GLN A 141 4.82 -2.82 2.81
C GLN A 141 4.12 -2.92 1.45
N TYR A 142 3.12 -3.78 1.29
CA TYR A 142 2.34 -3.88 0.07
C TYR A 142 1.41 -2.68 -0.16
N GLN A 143 1.02 -1.96 0.88
CA GLN A 143 -0.01 -0.92 0.81
C GLN A 143 0.17 0.08 -0.34
N PRO A 144 1.36 0.69 -0.57
CA PRO A 144 1.52 1.65 -1.68
C PRO A 144 1.26 1.05 -3.05
N VAL A 145 1.75 -0.17 -3.31
CA VAL A 145 1.51 -0.88 -4.57
C VAL A 145 0.03 -1.27 -4.69
N GLY A 146 -0.57 -1.77 -3.60
CA GLY A 146 -1.98 -2.12 -3.58
C GLY A 146 -2.89 -0.94 -3.87
N HIS A 147 -2.60 0.23 -3.30
CA HIS A 147 -3.30 1.49 -3.60
C HIS A 147 -3.16 1.88 -5.08
N ALA A 148 -1.93 1.92 -5.58
CA ALA A 148 -1.67 2.28 -6.98
C ALA A 148 -2.41 1.32 -7.93
N THR A 149 -2.31 0.01 -7.70
CA THR A 149 -2.98 -1.01 -8.53
C THR A 149 -4.49 -0.84 -8.50
N ALA A 150 -5.10 -0.69 -7.32
CA ALA A 150 -6.55 -0.55 -7.19
C ALA A 150 -7.07 0.70 -7.91
N ILE A 151 -6.41 1.84 -7.73
CA ILE A 151 -6.80 3.10 -8.40
C ILE A 151 -6.58 3.02 -9.91
N THR A 152 -5.45 2.48 -10.39
CA THR A 152 -5.19 2.24 -11.81
C THR A 152 -6.25 1.34 -12.43
N ASN A 153 -6.62 0.26 -11.75
CA ASN A 153 -7.68 -0.64 -12.22
C ASN A 153 -9.02 0.08 -12.41
N MET A 154 -9.36 1.02 -11.52
CA MET A 154 -10.59 1.80 -11.64
C MET A 154 -10.49 2.90 -12.69
N LEU A 155 -9.43 3.72 -12.66
CA LEU A 155 -9.35 4.94 -13.46
C LEU A 155 -8.86 4.69 -14.89
N ASP A 156 -7.89 3.80 -15.07
CA ASP A 156 -7.28 3.55 -16.38
C ASP A 156 -7.95 2.37 -17.11
N TYR A 157 -8.38 1.34 -16.36
CA TYR A 157 -9.03 0.16 -16.94
C TYR A 157 -10.55 0.15 -16.77
N GLY A 158 -11.15 1.11 -16.05
CA GLY A 158 -12.59 1.30 -15.94
C GLY A 158 -13.31 0.21 -15.13
N LEU A 159 -12.59 -0.51 -14.27
CA LEU A 159 -13.19 -1.53 -13.42
C LEU A 159 -14.03 -0.89 -12.30
N ASP A 160 -15.10 -1.56 -11.88
CA ASP A 160 -15.80 -1.19 -10.66
C ASP A 160 -14.98 -1.51 -9.39
N PRO A 161 -15.37 -1.01 -8.21
CA PRO A 161 -14.58 -1.21 -6.99
C PRO A 161 -14.33 -2.68 -6.65
N GLN A 162 -15.32 -3.57 -6.82
CA GLN A 162 -15.14 -4.99 -6.51
C GLN A 162 -14.19 -5.65 -7.52
N ALA A 163 -14.41 -5.46 -8.82
CA ALA A 163 -13.53 -6.00 -9.85
C ALA A 163 -12.09 -5.47 -9.71
N ALA A 164 -11.92 -4.19 -9.34
CA ALA A 164 -10.60 -3.59 -9.17
C ALA A 164 -9.78 -4.24 -8.05
N ILE A 165 -10.42 -4.62 -6.93
CA ILE A 165 -9.74 -5.27 -5.80
C ILE A 165 -9.63 -6.79 -5.96
N ASP A 166 -10.50 -7.43 -6.76
CA ASP A 166 -10.45 -8.86 -7.05
C ASP A 166 -9.28 -9.24 -7.97
N CYS A 167 -8.79 -8.28 -8.77
CA CYS A 167 -7.67 -8.52 -9.66
C CYS A 167 -6.48 -9.20 -8.95
N PRO A 168 -5.86 -10.21 -9.58
CA PRO A 168 -4.70 -10.88 -9.02
C PRO A 168 -3.52 -9.92 -8.90
N ARG A 169 -2.74 -10.09 -7.86
CA ARG A 169 -1.69 -9.16 -7.43
C ARG A 169 -0.30 -9.74 -7.62
N ALA A 170 0.66 -8.84 -7.73
CA ALA A 170 2.07 -9.16 -7.76
C ALA A 170 2.81 -8.29 -6.76
N PHE A 171 3.81 -8.86 -6.09
CA PHE A 171 4.69 -8.10 -5.23
C PHE A 171 6.10 -8.68 -5.24
N PHE A 172 7.09 -7.80 -5.11
CA PHE A 172 8.47 -8.25 -4.99
C PHE A 172 8.80 -8.59 -3.53
N ASN A 173 9.62 -9.60 -3.37
CA ASN A 173 10.22 -10.02 -2.12
C ASN A 173 11.76 -10.05 -2.28
N PRO A 174 12.55 -10.32 -1.22
CA PRO A 174 13.99 -10.39 -1.32
C PRO A 174 14.50 -11.40 -2.36
N GLU A 175 13.73 -12.43 -2.63
CA GLU A 175 14.08 -13.53 -3.54
C GLU A 175 13.71 -13.25 -4.99
N GLY A 176 12.72 -12.38 -5.23
CA GLY A 176 12.26 -12.08 -6.58
C GLY A 176 10.90 -11.41 -6.65
N LEU A 177 10.08 -11.85 -7.59
CA LEU A 177 8.71 -11.40 -7.81
C LEU A 177 7.74 -12.54 -7.46
N ALA A 178 6.82 -12.30 -6.57
CA ALA A 178 5.76 -13.24 -6.25
C ALA A 178 4.45 -12.82 -6.91
N LEU A 179 3.75 -13.78 -7.51
CA LEU A 179 2.49 -13.61 -8.22
C LEU A 179 1.38 -14.37 -7.53
N GLU A 180 0.20 -13.78 -7.39
CA GLU A 180 -0.99 -14.53 -6.98
C GLU A 180 -1.45 -15.50 -8.09
N ARG A 181 -2.06 -16.60 -7.69
CA ARG A 181 -2.47 -17.69 -8.60
C ARG A 181 -3.47 -17.32 -9.68
N GLY A 182 -4.12 -16.16 -9.57
CA GLY A 182 -4.99 -15.62 -10.63
C GLY A 182 -4.24 -15.01 -11.82
N VAL A 183 -2.91 -14.81 -11.72
CA VAL A 183 -2.09 -14.34 -12.84
C VAL A 183 -1.91 -15.48 -13.84
N PRO A 184 -2.09 -15.27 -15.17
CA PRO A 184 -1.89 -16.29 -16.16
C PRO A 184 -0.45 -16.85 -16.17
N GLU A 185 -0.31 -18.16 -16.38
CA GLU A 185 1.00 -18.84 -16.47
C GLU A 185 1.88 -18.28 -17.61
N SER A 186 1.27 -17.80 -18.69
CA SER A 186 1.99 -17.12 -19.79
C SER A 186 2.71 -15.86 -19.29
N VAL A 187 2.04 -15.04 -18.47
CA VAL A 187 2.64 -13.83 -17.89
C VAL A 187 3.82 -14.18 -16.98
N LYS A 188 3.71 -15.25 -16.20
CA LYS A 188 4.83 -15.75 -15.39
C LYS A 188 6.03 -16.10 -16.25
N ARG A 189 5.83 -16.89 -17.33
CA ARG A 189 6.91 -17.26 -18.28
C ARG A 189 7.54 -16.06 -18.97
N ASP A 190 6.73 -15.08 -19.36
CA ASP A 190 7.23 -13.86 -20.02
C ASP A 190 8.12 -13.05 -19.05
N LEU A 191 7.73 -12.94 -17.80
CA LEU A 191 8.52 -12.28 -16.75
C LEU A 191 9.84 -13.04 -16.47
N GLU A 192 9.80 -14.37 -16.46
CA GLU A 192 11.01 -15.21 -16.33
C GLU A 192 11.95 -15.02 -17.51
N ALA A 193 11.42 -14.93 -18.73
CA ALA A 193 12.20 -14.64 -19.94
C ALA A 193 12.87 -13.25 -19.90
N MET A 194 12.27 -12.28 -19.21
CA MET A 194 12.85 -10.95 -18.93
C MET A 194 13.91 -10.99 -17.81
N GLY A 195 14.20 -12.15 -17.24
CA GLY A 195 15.20 -12.34 -16.19
C GLY A 195 14.67 -12.16 -14.75
N HIS A 196 13.35 -12.06 -14.55
CA HIS A 196 12.79 -12.06 -13.21
C HIS A 196 12.86 -13.46 -12.58
N LYS A 197 13.22 -13.54 -11.32
CA LYS A 197 12.96 -14.73 -10.50
C LYS A 197 11.50 -14.66 -10.06
N VAL A 198 10.66 -15.56 -10.56
CA VAL A 198 9.23 -15.51 -10.32
C VAL A 198 8.78 -16.74 -9.54
N ALA A 199 8.00 -16.53 -8.49
CA ALA A 199 7.36 -17.59 -7.71
C ALA A 199 5.86 -17.31 -7.56
N TRP A 200 5.09 -18.35 -7.32
CA TRP A 200 3.72 -18.16 -6.85
C TRP A 200 3.72 -17.72 -5.39
N ALA A 201 2.87 -16.75 -5.07
CA ALA A 201 2.69 -16.32 -3.71
C ALA A 201 2.09 -17.46 -2.86
N GLU A 202 2.64 -17.67 -1.68
CA GLU A 202 2.11 -18.64 -0.71
C GLU A 202 0.84 -18.11 -0.04
N GLU A 203 0.79 -16.80 0.21
CA GLU A 203 -0.35 -16.10 0.80
C GLU A 203 -0.74 -14.90 -0.08
N PRO A 204 -2.03 -14.51 -0.10
CA PRO A 204 -2.48 -13.33 -0.86
C PRO A 204 -1.87 -12.03 -0.35
N PHE A 205 -1.71 -11.05 -1.24
CA PHE A 205 -1.17 -9.73 -0.91
C PHE A 205 -2.26 -8.76 -0.45
N GLY A 206 -2.18 -8.36 0.82
CA GLY A 206 -3.02 -7.31 1.37
C GLY A 206 -4.51 -7.66 1.39
N GLY A 207 -5.33 -6.64 1.51
CA GLY A 207 -6.79 -6.70 1.44
C GLY A 207 -7.34 -5.28 1.28
N GLY A 208 -8.25 -5.07 0.33
CA GLY A 208 -8.79 -3.77 -0.02
C GLY A 208 -10.24 -3.58 0.38
N GLN A 209 -10.60 -2.35 0.74
CA GLN A 209 -11.98 -1.92 0.89
C GLN A 209 -12.12 -0.60 0.14
N MET A 210 -13.20 -0.43 -0.61
CA MET A 210 -13.40 0.76 -1.45
C MET A 210 -14.86 1.16 -1.51
N ILE A 211 -15.12 2.47 -1.58
CA ILE A 211 -16.43 3.02 -1.94
C ILE A 211 -16.22 4.04 -3.06
N GLN A 212 -16.86 3.83 -4.19
CA GLN A 212 -16.97 4.79 -5.26
C GLN A 212 -18.28 5.56 -5.14
N ILE A 213 -18.22 6.87 -5.28
CA ILE A 213 -19.38 7.78 -5.19
C ILE A 213 -19.73 8.24 -6.60
N ASP A 214 -20.85 7.81 -7.15
CA ASP A 214 -21.38 8.36 -8.38
C ASP A 214 -22.10 9.70 -8.09
N ARG A 215 -21.42 10.78 -8.40
CA ARG A 215 -21.92 12.14 -8.14
C ARG A 215 -23.13 12.54 -8.99
N LYS A 216 -23.43 11.83 -10.06
CA LYS A 216 -24.59 12.13 -10.92
C LYS A 216 -25.84 11.51 -10.36
N THR A 217 -25.75 10.31 -9.84
CA THR A 217 -26.89 9.53 -9.39
C THR A 217 -27.00 9.45 -7.86
N GLY A 218 -25.95 9.79 -7.11
CA GLY A 218 -25.86 9.61 -5.67
C GLY A 218 -25.60 8.15 -5.25
N VAL A 219 -25.45 7.23 -6.20
CA VAL A 219 -25.23 5.81 -5.91
C VAL A 219 -23.82 5.59 -5.33
N LEU A 220 -23.75 4.85 -4.25
CA LEU A 220 -22.51 4.34 -3.66
C LEU A 220 -22.28 2.90 -4.13
N ARG A 221 -21.08 2.64 -4.66
CA ARG A 221 -20.65 1.28 -5.04
C ARG A 221 -19.55 0.85 -4.10
N GLY A 222 -19.84 -0.17 -3.26
CA GLY A 222 -18.88 -0.76 -2.34
C GLY A 222 -18.16 -1.95 -2.95
N GLY A 223 -16.86 -2.13 -2.61
CA GLY A 223 -16.09 -3.34 -2.88
C GLY A 223 -15.35 -3.78 -1.63
N SER A 224 -15.38 -5.09 -1.36
CA SER A 224 -14.70 -5.73 -0.23
C SER A 224 -13.86 -6.90 -0.69
N ASP A 225 -12.62 -6.95 -0.24
CA ASP A 225 -11.62 -7.91 -0.71
C ASP A 225 -11.89 -9.32 -0.19
N PRO A 226 -12.06 -10.32 -1.08
CA PRO A 226 -12.30 -11.70 -0.68
C PRO A 226 -11.09 -12.38 -0.01
N ARG A 227 -9.88 -11.75 -0.08
CA ARG A 227 -8.67 -12.23 0.60
C ARG A 227 -8.71 -12.04 2.11
N LYS A 228 -9.66 -11.27 2.60
CA LYS A 228 -9.89 -10.95 4.01
C LYS A 228 -11.38 -11.05 4.31
N ASP A 229 -11.71 -11.31 5.55
CA ASP A 229 -13.12 -11.39 6.02
C ASP A 229 -13.73 -9.99 6.09
N GLY A 230 -13.81 -9.33 4.94
CA GLY A 230 -14.41 -8.01 4.77
C GLY A 230 -15.84 -8.12 4.27
N PHE A 231 -16.61 -7.04 4.47
CA PHE A 231 -17.99 -6.95 4.01
C PHE A 231 -18.32 -5.54 3.52
N ALA A 232 -19.02 -5.43 2.40
CA ALA A 232 -19.59 -4.19 1.91
C ALA A 232 -21.09 -4.19 2.19
N ALA A 233 -21.58 -3.21 2.94
CA ALA A 233 -23.00 -3.07 3.30
C ALA A 233 -23.52 -1.68 2.96
N GLY A 234 -24.77 -1.61 2.53
CA GLY A 234 -25.58 -0.39 2.48
C GLY A 234 -26.72 -0.49 3.49
N LEU A 235 -27.04 0.64 4.12
CA LEU A 235 -28.14 0.80 5.08
C LEU A 235 -29.20 1.72 4.49
#